data_c99ed201c3c8a60f63130aaef7cf64e9
#
_entry.id   c99ed201c3c8a60f63130aaef7cf64e9
#
_cell.length_a   1.000
_cell.length_b   1.000
_cell.length_c   1.000
_cell.angle_alpha   90.00
_cell.angle_beta   90.00
_cell.angle_gamma   90.00
#
_symmetry.space_group_name_H-M   'P 1'
#
loop_
_entity.id
_entity.type
_entity.pdbx_description
1 polymer ?
#
loop_
_entity_poly.entity_id
_entity_poly.type
_entity_poly.pdbx_seq_one_letter_code
_entity_poly.pdbx_strand_id
1 'polypeptide(L)'
;TEDNVMDILTKECKELAINLEEVGNYIFKISKGAKTIILNQGYDPKYGARPLRRTIERMIENKISEYILKGELKEGGTINVKSTKGELIIDITNIEEDE
;
A
#
# COMPACT_ATOMS: atom_id res chain seq x y z
N THR A 1 2.40 -15.01 16.12
CA THR A 1 2.94 -13.85 16.83
C THR A 1 2.87 -12.61 15.96
N GLU A 2 2.93 -11.45 16.59
CA GLU A 2 2.90 -10.19 15.85
C GLU A 2 4.05 -10.06 14.86
N ASP A 3 5.23 -10.56 15.22
CA ASP A 3 6.39 -10.53 14.34
C ASP A 3 6.14 -11.32 13.05
N ASN A 4 5.52 -12.49 13.17
CA ASN A 4 5.19 -13.31 12.00
C ASN A 4 4.15 -12.62 11.11
N VAL A 5 3.20 -11.91 11.70
CA VAL A 5 2.17 -11.21 10.97
C VAL A 5 2.78 -10.01 10.22
N MET A 6 3.74 -9.32 10.84
CA MET A 6 4.45 -8.23 10.18
C MET A 6 5.25 -8.74 8.97
N ASP A 7 5.84 -9.92 9.08
CA ASP A 7 6.57 -10.55 7.96
C ASP A 7 5.62 -10.88 6.81
N ILE A 8 4.43 -11.38 7.12
CA ILE A 8 3.39 -11.66 6.13
C ILE A 8 2.98 -10.36 5.43
N LEU A 9 2.75 -9.32 6.20
CA LEU A 9 2.37 -8.01 5.65
C LEU A 9 3.47 -7.47 4.72
N THR A 10 4.73 -7.56 5.16
CA THR A 10 5.86 -7.10 4.36
C THR A 10 5.94 -7.84 3.03
N LYS A 11 5.70 -9.15 3.07
CA LYS A 11 5.69 -9.97 1.85
C LYS A 11 4.56 -9.55 0.91
N GLU A 12 3.36 -9.33 1.45
CA GLU A 12 2.21 -8.88 0.65
C GLU A 12 2.49 -7.51 0.02
N CYS A 13 3.14 -6.62 0.74
CA CYS A 13 3.51 -5.30 0.21
C CYS A 13 4.53 -5.41 -0.92
N LYS A 14 5.48 -6.34 -0.81
CA LYS A 14 6.46 -6.59 -1.87
C LYS A 14 5.78 -7.13 -3.14
N GLU A 15 4.83 -8.03 -2.98
CA GLU A 15 4.06 -8.56 -4.11
C GLU A 15 3.26 -7.46 -4.78
N LEU A 16 2.64 -6.58 -4.00
CA LEU A 16 1.92 -5.43 -4.53
C LEU A 16 2.85 -4.49 -5.31
N ALA A 17 4.05 -4.24 -4.78
CA ALA A 17 5.04 -3.40 -5.45
C ALA A 17 5.43 -3.98 -6.81
N ILE A 18 5.64 -5.30 -6.87
CA ILE A 18 5.99 -5.99 -8.11
C ILE A 18 4.84 -5.86 -9.13
N ASN A 19 3.61 -6.10 -8.68
CA ASN A 19 2.44 -6.01 -9.55
C ASN A 19 2.25 -4.60 -10.11
N LEU A 20 2.45 -3.59 -9.28
CA LEU A 20 2.32 -2.19 -9.71
C LEU A 20 3.40 -1.82 -10.72
N GLU A 21 4.62 -2.33 -10.54
CA GLU A 21 5.68 -2.11 -11.51
C GLU A 21 5.33 -2.76 -12.86
N GLU A 22 4.80 -3.97 -12.85
CA GLU A 22 4.42 -4.69 -14.07
C GLU A 22 3.26 -4.00 -14.81
N VAL A 23 2.30 -3.46 -14.07
CA VAL A 23 1.09 -2.86 -14.66
C VAL A 23 1.38 -1.50 -15.30
N GLY A 24 2.19 -0.66 -14.70
CA GLY A 24 2.40 0.68 -15.22
C GLY A 24 3.69 1.34 -14.75
N ASN A 25 4.69 0.55 -14.41
CA ASN A 25 5.98 1.04 -13.93
C ASN A 25 5.85 1.91 -12.69
N TYR A 26 4.81 1.72 -11.90
CA TYR A 26 4.59 2.47 -10.66
C TYR A 26 5.61 2.06 -9.61
N ILE A 27 6.06 3.03 -8.83
CA ILE A 27 6.97 2.79 -7.71
C ILE A 27 6.13 2.83 -6.43
N PHE A 28 6.17 1.74 -5.66
CA PHE A 28 5.40 1.64 -4.43
C PHE A 28 6.33 1.65 -3.23
N LYS A 29 6.07 2.57 -2.31
CA LYS A 29 6.83 2.69 -1.05
C LYS A 29 5.85 2.72 0.11
N ILE A 30 6.21 2.04 1.19
CA ILE A 30 5.39 2.02 2.39
C ILE A 30 6.27 2.12 3.63
N SER A 31 5.92 3.03 4.54
CA SER A 31 6.66 3.20 5.78
C SER A 31 6.29 2.15 6.81
N LYS A 32 7.15 1.98 7.80
CA LYS A 32 6.89 1.06 8.91
C LYS A 32 5.65 1.49 9.71
N GLY A 33 5.48 2.80 9.91
CA GLY A 33 4.29 3.31 10.59
C GLY A 33 3.00 2.99 9.85
N ALA A 34 3.02 3.08 8.52
CA ALA A 34 1.87 2.72 7.70
C ALA A 34 1.57 1.22 7.82
N LYS A 35 2.61 0.38 7.80
CA LYS A 35 2.43 -1.06 7.98
C LYS A 35 1.81 -1.38 9.34
N THR A 36 2.22 -0.69 10.37
CA THR A 36 1.68 -0.89 11.72
C THR A 36 0.18 -0.57 11.76
N ILE A 37 -0.24 0.50 11.09
CA ILE A 37 -1.66 0.86 11.01
C ILE A 37 -2.45 -0.24 10.29
N ILE A 38 -1.94 -0.73 9.17
CA ILE A 38 -2.59 -1.80 8.41
C ILE A 38 -2.67 -3.07 9.27
N LEU A 39 -1.61 -3.39 9.97
CA LEU A 39 -1.55 -4.56 10.85
C LEU A 39 -2.63 -4.48 11.93
N ASN A 40 -2.76 -3.33 12.58
CA ASN A 40 -3.75 -3.14 13.63
C ASN A 40 -5.18 -3.26 13.08
N GLN A 41 -5.42 -2.85 11.86
CA GLN A 41 -6.72 -2.96 11.21
C GLN A 41 -7.01 -4.37 10.71
N GLY A 42 -5.97 -5.09 10.30
CA GLY A 42 -6.12 -6.39 9.64
C GLY A 42 -5.83 -7.61 10.51
N TYR A 43 -5.36 -7.42 11.73
CA TYR A 43 -5.09 -8.52 12.63
C TYR A 43 -6.33 -8.87 13.45
N ASP A 44 -6.67 -10.14 13.46
CA ASP A 44 -7.80 -10.65 14.25
C ASP A 44 -7.28 -11.77 15.14
N PRO A 45 -7.46 -11.68 16.48
CA PRO A 45 -7.00 -12.73 17.39
C PRO A 45 -7.58 -14.11 17.07
N LYS A 46 -8.77 -14.14 16.46
CA LYS A 46 -9.43 -15.39 16.10
C LYS A 46 -8.94 -15.97 14.78
N TYR A 47 -8.72 -15.11 13.77
CA TYR A 47 -8.38 -15.54 12.42
C TYR A 47 -6.92 -15.24 12.05
N GLY A 48 -6.18 -14.59 12.92
CA GLY A 48 -4.79 -14.24 12.68
C GLY A 48 -4.62 -13.23 11.56
N ALA A 49 -3.81 -13.58 10.57
CA ALA A 49 -3.51 -12.69 9.44
C ALA A 49 -4.47 -12.83 8.26
N ARG A 50 -5.51 -13.66 8.35
CA ARG A 50 -6.46 -13.87 7.24
C ARG A 50 -7.10 -12.60 6.71
N PRO A 51 -7.55 -11.66 7.56
CA PRO A 51 -8.16 -10.43 7.04
C PRO A 51 -7.17 -9.44 6.46
N LEU A 52 -5.87 -9.71 6.58
CA LEU A 52 -4.82 -8.75 6.22
C LEU A 52 -4.85 -8.40 4.73
N ARG A 53 -5.04 -9.39 3.86
CA ARG A 53 -5.10 -9.14 2.43
C ARG A 53 -6.27 -8.23 2.07
N ARG A 54 -7.43 -8.46 2.66
CA ARG A 54 -8.62 -7.61 2.44
C ARG A 54 -8.40 -6.21 2.96
N THR A 55 -7.66 -6.07 4.07
CA THR A 55 -7.32 -4.77 4.63
C THR A 55 -6.42 -4.00 3.69
N ILE A 56 -5.42 -4.66 3.10
CA ILE A 56 -4.54 -4.05 2.11
C ILE A 56 -5.34 -3.62 0.88
N GLU A 57 -6.22 -4.47 0.37
CA GLU A 57 -7.08 -4.13 -0.76
C GLU A 57 -7.93 -2.89 -0.46
N ARG A 58 -8.60 -2.88 0.67
CA ARG A 58 -9.49 -1.80 1.05
C ARG A 58 -8.76 -0.49 1.32
N MET A 59 -7.65 -0.56 2.05
CA MET A 59 -6.93 0.64 2.49
C MET A 59 -5.97 1.20 1.46
N ILE A 60 -5.45 0.34 0.59
CA ILE A 60 -4.40 0.74 -0.36
C ILE A 60 -4.82 0.52 -1.81
N GLU A 61 -5.05 -0.74 -2.20
CA GLU A 61 -5.26 -1.08 -3.61
C GLU A 61 -6.45 -0.35 -4.24
N ASN A 62 -7.57 -0.29 -3.55
CA ASN A 62 -8.76 0.38 -4.08
C ASN A 62 -8.53 1.87 -4.28
N LYS A 63 -7.77 2.50 -3.37
CA LYS A 63 -7.45 3.91 -3.48
C LYS A 63 -6.50 4.19 -4.63
N ILE A 64 -5.49 3.32 -4.82
CA ILE A 64 -4.57 3.43 -5.94
C ILE A 64 -5.33 3.30 -7.25
N SER A 65 -6.23 2.32 -7.33
CA SER A 65 -7.06 2.13 -8.53
C SER A 65 -7.91 3.36 -8.85
N GLU A 66 -8.49 3.99 -7.84
CA GLU A 66 -9.24 5.23 -8.03
C GLU A 66 -8.37 6.34 -8.61
N TYR A 67 -7.15 6.50 -8.08
CA TYR A 67 -6.23 7.52 -8.57
C TYR A 67 -5.85 7.27 -10.03
N ILE A 68 -5.64 6.01 -10.39
CA ILE A 68 -5.32 5.65 -11.77
C ILE A 68 -6.51 5.94 -12.70
N LEU A 69 -7.70 5.53 -12.30
CA LEU A 69 -8.91 5.73 -13.10
C LEU A 69 -9.25 7.21 -13.31
N LYS A 70 -8.98 8.03 -12.29
CA LYS A 70 -9.22 9.47 -12.38
C LYS A 70 -8.13 10.21 -13.14
N GLY A 71 -7.06 9.52 -13.52
CA GLY A 71 -5.92 10.14 -14.19
C GLY A 71 -5.01 10.94 -13.26
N GLU A 72 -5.19 10.81 -11.96
CA GLU A 72 -4.34 11.50 -10.98
C GLU A 72 -2.99 10.83 -10.83
N LEU A 73 -2.96 9.49 -10.89
CA LEU A 73 -1.71 8.72 -10.89
C LEU A 73 -1.43 8.23 -12.30
N LYS A 74 -0.32 8.69 -12.84
CA LYS A 74 0.10 8.36 -14.22
C LYS A 74 1.21 7.34 -14.21
N GLU A 75 1.38 6.64 -15.34
CA GLU A 75 2.42 5.65 -15.52
C GLU A 75 3.78 6.17 -15.07
N GLY A 76 4.51 5.35 -14.34
CA GLY A 76 5.82 5.71 -13.79
C GLY A 76 5.77 6.50 -12.50
N GLY A 77 4.58 6.85 -12.03
CA GLY A 77 4.42 7.63 -10.80
C GLY A 77 4.78 6.85 -9.55
N THR A 78 5.02 7.58 -8.48
CA THR A 78 5.37 7.01 -7.18
C THR A 78 4.20 7.09 -6.22
N ILE A 79 3.95 5.97 -5.54
CA ILE A 79 2.93 5.87 -4.51
C ILE A 79 3.67 5.71 -3.18
N ASN A 80 3.51 6.67 -2.29
CA ASN A 80 4.18 6.65 -0.99
C ASN A 80 3.13 6.55 0.11
N VAL A 81 3.06 5.39 0.75
CA VAL A 81 2.12 5.14 1.85
C VAL A 81 2.84 5.38 3.17
N LYS A 82 2.35 6.32 3.92
CA LYS A 82 2.96 6.72 5.19
C LYS A 82 1.91 6.95 6.26
N SER A 83 2.35 7.26 7.46
CA SER A 83 1.44 7.54 8.58
C SER A 83 1.73 8.90 9.16
N THR A 84 0.68 9.59 9.58
CA THR A 84 0.77 10.85 10.30
C THR A 84 -0.30 10.86 11.37
N LYS A 85 0.12 11.04 12.62
CA LYS A 85 -0.81 11.13 13.77
C LYS A 85 -1.77 9.92 13.83
N GLY A 86 -1.26 8.73 13.56
CA GLY A 86 -2.05 7.50 13.62
C GLY A 86 -2.94 7.25 12.41
N GLU A 87 -2.87 8.11 11.40
CA GLU A 87 -3.65 7.96 10.19
C GLU A 87 -2.79 7.55 8.98
N LEU A 88 -3.37 6.73 8.12
CA LEU A 88 -2.72 6.30 6.89
C LEU A 88 -2.86 7.37 5.82
N ILE A 89 -1.74 7.73 5.22
CA ILE A 89 -1.71 8.76 4.18
C ILE A 89 -1.08 8.16 2.92
N ILE A 90 -1.72 8.38 1.78
CA ILE A 90 -1.20 7.94 0.49
C ILE A 90 -0.86 9.18 -0.32
N ASP A 91 0.43 9.39 -0.55
CA ASP A 91 0.91 10.49 -1.39
C ASP A 91 1.28 9.96 -2.76
N ILE A 92 0.93 10.73 -3.78
CA ILE A 92 1.21 10.38 -5.17
C ILE A 92 2.08 11.45 -5.77
N THR A 93 3.15 11.03 -6.46
CA THR A 93 4.03 11.93 -7.19
C THR A 93 4.20 11.37 -8.60
N ASN A 94 3.83 12.14 -9.59
CA ASN A 94 4.02 11.75 -10.99
C ASN A 94 5.38 12.23 -11.48
N ILE A 95 5.88 11.57 -12.52
CA ILE A 95 7.11 12.00 -13.18
C ILE A 95 6.81 13.34 -13.86
N GLU A 96 7.69 14.33 -13.64
CA GLU A 96 7.56 15.59 -14.34
C GLU A 96 7.99 15.39 -15.80
N GLU A 97 7.11 15.82 -16.70
CA GLU A 97 7.43 15.81 -18.11
C GLU A 97 8.08 17.13 -18.47
N ASP A 98 9.29 17.04 -19.02
CA ASP A 98 9.95 18.22 -19.58
C ASP A 98 9.28 18.57 -20.90
N GLU A 99 8.79 19.77 -20.98
CA GLU A 99 8.23 20.27 -22.23
C GLU A 99 9.32 20.85 -23.11
#